data_8619b2f25a5954681f2b4b3baab69189
#
_entry.id   8619b2f25a5954681f2b4b3baab69189
#
_cell.length_a   1.000
_cell.length_b   1.000
_cell.length_c   1.000
_cell.angle_alpha   90.00
_cell.angle_beta   90.00
_cell.angle_gamma   90.00
#
_symmetry.space_group_name_H-M   'P 1'
#
loop_
_entity.id
_entity.type
_entity.pdbx_description
1 polymer ?
#
loop_
_entity_poly.entity_id
_entity_poly.type
_entity_poly.pdbx_seq_one_letter_code
_entity_poly.pdbx_strand_id
1 'polypeptide(L)'
;MKSWCKNLLAVGLSVAFLSACSSSDVEEEPVSELVEIQATVFPEISWDTNVGEGVGDYYSQLRPTVRYGKLFVADRSGVVVAFDEVTGEELWSQNFNEEFEQKLRTKTKGLRLAAGVTAARKKVFVGGETGLLVALDEATGEVLWSAQANGELLSAPTVAEDVVAVNTAKGAFEGFNVDSGEKLWTYESQLPNLTLRGTSSAAYEAGGFFVGTADGKVAVVVKNNGQAAWEQPVFSPSGGNEFTRMADVDMTPLILGENLYVASYNGNLVSMELRSGRIIWSRKYSSFNELAEAGLSLYLVDDHSRIYSVDRRNGLELWSNSTLKNRELTAAAVVEGYLVVGDLEGYLHFIDRSNGDVVGRIQVDSEGLYAQPLVVDDKIYVQSRSGKIAIVTLSKQETKVEEDTNASAE
;
A
#
# COMPACT_ATOMS: atom_id res chain seq x y z
N MET A 1 52.42 26.52 62.67
CA MET A 1 51.17 25.75 62.74
C MET A 1 50.01 26.69 62.52
N LYS A 2 49.58 26.88 61.30
CA LYS A 2 48.30 27.49 60.86
C LYS A 2 48.44 27.83 59.37
N SER A 3 48.15 26.86 58.48
CA SER A 3 47.77 27.13 57.07
C SER A 3 47.52 25.83 56.28
N TRP A 4 46.69 24.95 56.79
CA TRP A 4 46.38 23.73 56.01
C TRP A 4 44.90 23.34 56.06
N CYS A 5 43.98 24.29 56.17
CA CYS A 5 42.53 24.02 56.19
C CYS A 5 41.72 24.91 55.27
N LYS A 6 42.28 25.45 54.16
CA LYS A 6 41.51 26.30 53.23
C LYS A 6 41.35 25.76 51.81
N ASN A 7 41.92 24.59 51.46
CA ASN A 7 41.87 24.07 50.08
C ASN A 7 41.01 22.81 49.88
N LEU A 8 40.17 22.42 50.81
CA LEU A 8 39.33 21.24 50.72
C LEU A 8 37.82 21.53 50.50
N LEU A 9 37.46 22.80 50.35
CA LEU A 9 36.04 23.19 50.13
C LEU A 9 35.74 23.69 48.73
N ALA A 10 36.71 23.68 47.80
CA ALA A 10 36.52 24.16 46.42
C ALA A 10 36.39 23.04 45.36
N VAL A 11 36.53 21.77 45.74
CA VAL A 11 36.43 20.62 44.79
C VAL A 11 35.07 19.90 44.87
N GLY A 12 34.24 20.22 45.86
CA GLY A 12 32.94 19.56 46.09
C GLY A 12 31.74 20.13 45.30
N LEU A 13 31.91 21.26 44.56
CA LEU A 13 30.76 21.94 43.92
C LEU A 13 30.77 21.88 42.40
N SER A 14 31.72 21.20 41.77
CA SER A 14 31.83 21.12 40.30
C SER A 14 31.32 19.81 39.67
N VAL A 15 30.75 18.88 40.42
CA VAL A 15 30.29 17.58 39.91
C VAL A 15 28.75 17.49 39.83
N ALA A 16 28.03 18.54 40.23
CA ALA A 16 26.55 18.46 40.30
C ALA A 16 25.78 19.03 39.08
N PHE A 17 26.44 19.33 37.96
CA PHE A 17 25.79 19.91 36.77
C PHE A 17 25.91 19.08 35.49
N LEU A 18 26.19 17.77 35.54
CA LEU A 18 26.33 16.93 34.36
C LEU A 18 25.29 15.79 34.29
N SER A 19 24.13 15.93 34.91
CA SER A 19 23.06 14.93 34.79
C SER A 19 21.71 15.58 34.49
N ALA A 20 21.66 16.40 33.44
CA ALA A 20 20.41 16.95 32.90
C ALA A 20 20.45 16.97 31.35
N CYS A 21 20.87 15.86 30.75
CA CYS A 21 20.43 15.45 29.40
C CYS A 21 19.79 14.11 29.56
N SER A 22 18.59 14.09 30.15
CA SER A 22 17.62 13.06 29.92
C SER A 22 17.09 13.36 28.52
N SER A 23 17.70 12.76 27.48
CA SER A 23 16.96 12.46 26.28
C SER A 23 15.75 11.66 26.73
N SER A 24 14.56 12.19 26.58
CA SER A 24 13.36 11.35 26.56
C SER A 24 13.51 10.47 25.32
N ASP A 25 14.21 9.35 25.48
CA ASP A 25 14.06 8.25 24.57
C ASP A 25 12.56 7.93 24.60
N VAL A 26 11.85 8.27 23.55
CA VAL A 26 10.54 7.71 23.30
C VAL A 26 10.86 6.24 23.09
N GLU A 27 10.63 5.40 24.12
CA GLU A 27 10.71 3.96 23.97
C GLU A 27 9.73 3.61 22.84
N GLU A 28 10.25 3.26 21.67
CA GLU A 28 9.43 2.69 20.60
C GLU A 28 8.77 1.44 21.18
N GLU A 29 7.44 1.41 21.13
CA GLU A 29 6.71 0.25 21.59
C GLU A 29 7.16 -0.98 20.78
N PRO A 30 7.44 -2.12 21.45
CA PRO A 30 7.98 -3.29 20.77
C PRO A 30 6.97 -3.88 19.77
N VAL A 31 7.50 -4.58 18.77
CA VAL A 31 6.71 -5.41 17.86
C VAL A 31 5.97 -6.47 18.67
N SER A 32 4.67 -6.62 18.44
CA SER A 32 3.87 -7.66 19.12
C SER A 32 4.36 -9.06 18.76
N GLU A 33 4.57 -9.90 19.79
CA GLU A 33 4.88 -11.32 19.55
C GLU A 33 3.66 -12.05 18.98
N LEU A 34 3.91 -13.04 18.12
CA LEU A 34 2.84 -13.88 17.58
C LEU A 34 2.34 -14.85 18.63
N VAL A 35 1.12 -14.63 19.08
CA VAL A 35 0.44 -15.53 20.02
C VAL A 35 -0.13 -16.77 19.30
N GLU A 36 -0.34 -17.84 20.07
CA GLU A 36 -1.08 -19.01 19.59
C GLU A 36 -2.54 -18.62 19.28
N ILE A 37 -3.06 -19.08 18.15
CA ILE A 37 -4.42 -18.80 17.69
C ILE A 37 -5.26 -20.06 17.64
N GLN A 38 -6.56 -19.93 17.84
CA GLN A 38 -7.52 -20.99 17.57
C GLN A 38 -7.90 -20.93 16.09
N ALA A 39 -7.13 -21.64 15.27
CA ALA A 39 -7.32 -21.61 13.83
C ALA A 39 -8.65 -22.26 13.43
N THR A 40 -9.46 -21.55 12.68
CA THR A 40 -10.67 -22.03 12.03
C THR A 40 -10.57 -21.94 10.50
N VAL A 41 -9.50 -21.29 10.01
CA VAL A 41 -9.18 -21.12 8.59
C VAL A 41 -7.79 -21.72 8.34
N PHE A 42 -7.70 -22.51 7.28
CA PHE A 42 -6.50 -23.26 6.92
C PHE A 42 -6.02 -22.82 5.53
N PRO A 43 -5.20 -21.77 5.44
CA PRO A 43 -4.65 -21.32 4.17
C PRO A 43 -3.55 -22.27 3.68
N GLU A 44 -3.46 -22.45 2.36
CA GLU A 44 -2.45 -23.26 1.69
C GLU A 44 -1.83 -22.49 0.53
N ILE A 45 -0.51 -22.60 0.34
CA ILE A 45 0.16 -22.09 -0.86
C ILE A 45 -0.10 -23.08 -1.99
N SER A 46 -0.91 -22.67 -2.95
CA SER A 46 -1.26 -23.51 -4.11
C SER A 46 -0.23 -23.41 -5.23
N TRP A 47 0.49 -22.29 -5.30
CA TRP A 47 1.56 -22.05 -6.28
C TRP A 47 2.47 -20.95 -5.77
N ASP A 48 3.77 -21.03 -6.08
CA ASP A 48 4.73 -19.97 -5.83
C ASP A 48 5.89 -19.97 -6.83
N THR A 49 6.52 -18.80 -6.99
CA THR A 49 7.72 -18.61 -7.79
C THR A 49 8.48 -17.38 -7.31
N ASN A 50 9.68 -17.12 -7.85
CA ASN A 50 10.45 -15.91 -7.58
C ASN A 50 10.55 -15.05 -8.85
N VAL A 51 10.39 -13.73 -8.70
CA VAL A 51 10.55 -12.74 -9.77
C VAL A 51 11.55 -11.69 -9.30
N GLY A 52 12.67 -11.59 -10.02
CA GLY A 52 13.72 -10.63 -9.73
C GLY A 52 14.42 -10.86 -8.39
N GLU A 53 14.83 -9.76 -7.76
CA GLU A 53 15.55 -9.74 -6.47
C GLU A 53 14.70 -9.17 -5.32
N GLY A 54 13.43 -8.85 -5.59
CA GLY A 54 12.52 -8.22 -4.64
C GLY A 54 12.77 -6.73 -4.45
N VAL A 55 12.16 -6.19 -3.40
CA VAL A 55 12.28 -4.78 -3.04
C VAL A 55 13.24 -4.56 -1.87
N GLY A 56 13.63 -5.63 -1.15
CA GLY A 56 14.46 -5.54 0.06
C GLY A 56 13.85 -4.58 1.10
N ASP A 57 14.69 -3.74 1.71
CA ASP A 57 14.27 -2.75 2.72
C ASP A 57 13.66 -1.46 2.12
N TYR A 58 13.54 -1.38 0.78
CA TYR A 58 12.96 -0.19 0.16
C TYR A 58 11.43 -0.20 0.25
N TYR A 59 10.87 0.99 0.47
CA TYR A 59 9.43 1.19 0.33
C TYR A 59 9.00 0.97 -1.12
N SER A 60 7.94 0.20 -1.32
CA SER A 60 7.38 -0.08 -2.64
C SER A 60 5.87 -0.32 -2.53
N GLN A 61 5.15 0.07 -3.57
CA GLN A 61 3.73 -0.27 -3.77
C GLN A 61 3.54 -1.21 -4.97
N LEU A 62 4.63 -1.83 -5.44
CA LEU A 62 4.54 -2.86 -6.47
C LEU A 62 3.70 -4.02 -5.95
N ARG A 63 2.66 -4.36 -6.70
CA ARG A 63 1.79 -5.50 -6.40
C ARG A 63 1.39 -6.22 -7.69
N PRO A 64 1.12 -7.52 -7.63
CA PRO A 64 0.63 -8.28 -8.76
C PRO A 64 -0.70 -7.70 -9.29
N THR A 65 -0.97 -7.93 -10.58
CA THR A 65 -2.28 -7.67 -11.15
C THR A 65 -2.73 -8.86 -12.01
N VAL A 66 -3.99 -9.25 -11.90
CA VAL A 66 -4.60 -10.34 -12.67
C VAL A 66 -5.56 -9.74 -13.67
N ARG A 67 -5.31 -10.00 -14.96
CA ARG A 67 -6.20 -9.57 -16.05
C ARG A 67 -5.93 -10.36 -17.32
N TYR A 68 -6.94 -10.52 -18.13
CA TYR A 68 -6.85 -11.23 -19.43
C TYR A 68 -6.40 -12.69 -19.33
N GLY A 69 -6.69 -13.36 -18.19
CA GLY A 69 -6.22 -14.72 -17.91
C GLY A 69 -4.71 -14.79 -17.60
N LYS A 70 -4.11 -13.68 -17.19
CA LYS A 70 -2.67 -13.57 -16.88
C LYS A 70 -2.45 -12.90 -15.54
N LEU A 71 -1.43 -13.36 -14.84
CA LEU A 71 -0.85 -12.72 -13.67
C LEU A 71 0.37 -11.90 -14.12
N PHE A 72 0.32 -10.58 -13.94
CA PHE A 72 1.44 -9.67 -14.23
C PHE A 72 2.10 -9.27 -12.91
N VAL A 73 3.41 -9.35 -12.90
CA VAL A 73 4.25 -9.04 -11.74
C VAL A 73 5.41 -8.16 -12.18
N ALA A 74 5.79 -7.21 -11.34
CA ALA A 74 6.97 -6.39 -11.54
C ALA A 74 7.86 -6.44 -10.30
N ASP A 75 9.18 -6.36 -10.52
CA ASP A 75 10.20 -6.32 -9.50
C ASP A 75 10.98 -5.00 -9.56
N ARG A 76 11.47 -4.54 -8.41
CA ARG A 76 12.21 -3.27 -8.35
C ARG A 76 13.49 -3.27 -9.19
N SER A 77 14.12 -4.42 -9.41
CA SER A 77 15.31 -4.54 -10.27
C SER A 77 15.06 -4.26 -11.76
N GLY A 78 13.78 -4.08 -12.14
CA GLY A 78 13.38 -3.75 -13.51
C GLY A 78 12.83 -4.94 -14.30
N VAL A 79 12.50 -6.04 -13.64
CA VAL A 79 11.90 -7.22 -14.27
C VAL A 79 10.38 -7.10 -14.26
N VAL A 80 9.73 -7.38 -15.40
CA VAL A 80 8.26 -7.51 -15.52
C VAL A 80 7.98 -8.84 -16.17
N VAL A 81 7.10 -9.64 -15.56
CA VAL A 81 6.76 -11.01 -16.00
C VAL A 81 5.27 -11.15 -16.12
N ALA A 82 4.83 -11.89 -17.12
CA ALA A 82 3.46 -12.40 -17.21
C ALA A 82 3.45 -13.91 -17.11
N PHE A 83 2.60 -14.41 -16.24
CA PHE A 83 2.30 -15.83 -16.08
C PHE A 83 0.89 -16.12 -16.57
N ASP A 84 0.65 -17.34 -17.05
CA ASP A 84 -0.72 -17.84 -17.22
C ASP A 84 -1.37 -17.99 -15.84
N GLU A 85 -2.55 -17.42 -15.66
CA GLU A 85 -3.23 -17.38 -14.35
C GLU A 85 -3.65 -18.76 -13.82
N VAL A 86 -3.84 -19.73 -14.73
CA VAL A 86 -4.32 -21.06 -14.39
C VAL A 86 -3.17 -22.04 -14.20
N THR A 87 -2.21 -22.04 -15.13
CA THR A 87 -1.11 -23.02 -15.13
C THR A 87 0.12 -22.52 -14.35
N GLY A 88 0.27 -21.20 -14.17
CA GLY A 88 1.46 -20.59 -13.58
C GLY A 88 2.68 -20.60 -14.51
N GLU A 89 2.51 -20.98 -15.80
CA GLU A 89 3.60 -20.95 -16.77
C GLU A 89 3.97 -19.51 -17.13
N GLU A 90 5.28 -19.23 -17.24
CA GLU A 90 5.77 -17.93 -17.72
C GLU A 90 5.45 -17.79 -19.21
N LEU A 91 4.70 -16.73 -19.55
CA LEU A 91 4.32 -16.41 -20.92
C LEU A 91 5.35 -15.51 -21.60
N TRP A 92 5.83 -14.51 -20.87
CA TRP A 92 6.89 -13.61 -21.29
C TRP A 92 7.54 -12.93 -20.09
N SER A 93 8.79 -12.49 -20.27
CA SER A 93 9.54 -11.69 -19.32
C SER A 93 10.24 -10.54 -20.02
N GLN A 94 10.18 -9.35 -19.45
CA GLN A 94 10.89 -8.16 -19.90
C GLN A 94 11.79 -7.67 -18.78
N ASN A 95 13.08 -7.43 -19.10
CA ASN A 95 14.06 -6.91 -18.16
C ASN A 95 14.56 -5.53 -18.62
N PHE A 96 14.34 -4.52 -17.79
CA PHE A 96 14.78 -3.14 -17.98
C PHE A 96 16.13 -2.90 -17.30
N ASN A 97 17.13 -3.69 -17.63
CA ASN A 97 18.49 -3.51 -17.16
C ASN A 97 19.24 -2.37 -17.89
N GLU A 98 20.49 -2.09 -17.52
CA GLU A 98 21.30 -1.01 -18.11
C GLU A 98 21.44 -1.07 -19.63
N GLU A 99 21.42 -2.24 -20.27
CA GLU A 99 21.48 -2.38 -21.72
C GLU A 99 20.21 -1.89 -22.41
N PHE A 100 19.05 -2.13 -21.78
CA PHE A 100 17.77 -1.65 -22.30
C PHE A 100 17.66 -0.14 -22.20
N GLU A 101 18.19 0.46 -21.16
CA GLU A 101 18.26 1.92 -20.99
C GLU A 101 19.05 2.62 -22.09
N GLN A 102 20.15 2.01 -22.55
CA GLN A 102 20.93 2.54 -23.67
C GLN A 102 20.10 2.59 -24.95
N LYS A 103 19.20 1.63 -25.20
CA LYS A 103 18.29 1.63 -26.35
C LYS A 103 17.24 2.73 -26.25
N LEU A 104 16.73 3.03 -25.06
CA LEU A 104 15.76 4.11 -24.81
C LEU A 104 16.40 5.50 -24.78
N ARG A 105 17.74 5.63 -24.89
CA ARG A 105 18.49 6.89 -24.79
C ARG A 105 18.29 7.64 -23.47
N THR A 106 17.98 6.92 -22.38
CA THR A 106 17.91 7.50 -21.03
C THR A 106 19.31 7.54 -20.41
N LYS A 107 19.59 8.50 -19.52
CA LYS A 107 20.90 8.65 -18.87
C LYS A 107 20.93 8.05 -17.47
N THR A 108 19.95 7.24 -17.11
CA THR A 108 19.76 6.74 -15.74
C THR A 108 20.32 5.32 -15.58
N LYS A 109 20.91 5.05 -14.43
CA LYS A 109 21.43 3.72 -14.07
C LYS A 109 20.29 2.83 -13.56
N GLY A 110 19.77 1.92 -14.37
CA GLY A 110 18.77 0.91 -14.01
C GLY A 110 17.37 1.52 -13.81
N LEU A 111 16.36 1.00 -14.52
CA LEU A 111 14.97 1.36 -14.28
C LEU A 111 14.50 0.65 -12.99
N ARG A 112 14.53 1.38 -11.88
CA ARG A 112 14.00 0.89 -10.60
C ARG A 112 12.49 1.04 -10.62
N LEU A 113 11.78 -0.07 -10.87
CA LEU A 113 10.33 -0.07 -10.86
C LEU A 113 9.82 0.12 -9.42
N ALA A 114 8.83 1.00 -9.27
CA ALA A 114 8.21 1.28 -7.97
C ALA A 114 6.70 1.51 -8.07
N ALA A 115 6.18 1.63 -9.30
CA ALA A 115 4.79 1.95 -9.60
C ALA A 115 4.17 0.89 -10.53
N GLY A 116 3.09 0.32 -10.13
CA GLY A 116 2.34 -0.66 -10.93
C GLY A 116 2.21 -2.00 -10.19
N VAL A 117 1.82 -3.07 -10.85
CA VAL A 117 1.54 -3.25 -12.27
C VAL A 117 0.07 -2.87 -12.57
N THR A 118 -0.17 -2.12 -13.64
CA THR A 118 -1.54 -1.85 -14.11
C THR A 118 -1.75 -2.48 -15.49
N ALA A 119 -2.70 -3.39 -15.61
CA ALA A 119 -3.07 -4.00 -16.89
C ALA A 119 -4.41 -3.45 -17.38
N ALA A 120 -4.42 -2.77 -18.51
CA ALA A 120 -5.62 -2.19 -19.11
C ALA A 120 -5.46 -2.01 -20.62
N ARG A 121 -6.57 -2.05 -21.36
CA ARG A 121 -6.61 -1.79 -22.82
C ARG A 121 -5.55 -2.58 -23.63
N LYS A 122 -5.37 -3.85 -23.27
CA LYS A 122 -4.37 -4.75 -23.87
C LYS A 122 -2.94 -4.23 -23.75
N LYS A 123 -2.65 -3.49 -22.65
CA LYS A 123 -1.34 -2.98 -22.30
C LYS A 123 -1.05 -3.24 -20.83
N VAL A 124 0.23 -3.30 -20.50
CA VAL A 124 0.75 -3.36 -19.14
C VAL A 124 1.55 -2.10 -18.88
N PHE A 125 1.23 -1.37 -17.82
CA PHE A 125 1.87 -0.12 -17.46
C PHE A 125 2.68 -0.31 -16.18
N VAL A 126 3.93 0.14 -16.22
CA VAL A 126 4.84 0.19 -15.08
C VAL A 126 5.55 1.54 -15.03
N GLY A 127 5.88 1.99 -13.83
CA GLY A 127 6.61 3.22 -13.62
C GLY A 127 7.80 3.03 -12.68
N GLY A 128 8.77 3.91 -12.77
CA GLY A 128 10.00 3.79 -11.97
C GLY A 128 10.37 5.05 -11.21
N GLU A 129 11.33 4.90 -10.28
CA GLU A 129 11.91 5.97 -9.46
C GLU A 129 12.59 7.07 -10.32
N THR A 130 12.88 6.80 -11.57
CA THR A 130 13.42 7.79 -12.52
C THR A 130 12.35 8.67 -13.16
N GLY A 131 11.07 8.38 -12.89
CA GLY A 131 9.92 9.04 -13.53
C GLY A 131 9.60 8.48 -14.93
N LEU A 132 10.23 7.38 -15.34
CA LEU A 132 9.89 6.75 -16.62
C LEU A 132 8.61 5.92 -16.45
N LEU A 133 7.61 6.22 -17.28
CA LEU A 133 6.40 5.43 -17.48
C LEU A 133 6.56 4.59 -18.73
N VAL A 134 6.30 3.30 -18.67
CA VAL A 134 6.44 2.38 -19.80
C VAL A 134 5.12 1.64 -20.02
N ALA A 135 4.71 1.51 -21.28
CA ALA A 135 3.63 0.65 -21.71
C ALA A 135 4.17 -0.52 -22.51
N LEU A 136 3.77 -1.72 -22.12
CA LEU A 136 4.09 -2.98 -22.77
C LEU A 136 2.83 -3.55 -23.43
N ASP A 137 3.03 -4.32 -24.50
CA ASP A 137 1.98 -5.17 -25.05
C ASP A 137 1.65 -6.30 -24.06
N GLU A 138 0.39 -6.52 -23.77
CA GLU A 138 -0.03 -7.50 -22.76
C GLU A 138 0.22 -8.94 -23.19
N ALA A 139 0.27 -9.21 -24.49
CA ALA A 139 0.45 -10.56 -25.03
C ALA A 139 1.91 -10.95 -25.18
N THR A 140 2.79 -10.00 -25.50
CA THR A 140 4.19 -10.27 -25.88
C THR A 140 5.22 -9.69 -24.91
N GLY A 141 4.85 -8.71 -24.06
CA GLY A 141 5.79 -7.96 -23.22
C GLY A 141 6.66 -6.96 -23.98
N GLU A 142 6.43 -6.76 -25.30
CA GLU A 142 7.18 -5.77 -26.08
C GLU A 142 6.82 -4.34 -25.65
N VAL A 143 7.83 -3.46 -25.60
CA VAL A 143 7.62 -2.04 -25.28
C VAL A 143 6.91 -1.36 -26.45
N LEU A 144 5.72 -0.85 -26.17
CA LEU A 144 4.93 -0.07 -27.14
C LEU A 144 5.35 1.39 -27.16
N TRP A 145 5.54 1.98 -25.97
CA TRP A 145 6.02 3.35 -25.82
C TRP A 145 6.57 3.57 -24.40
N SER A 146 7.32 4.64 -24.24
CA SER A 146 7.74 5.16 -22.93
C SER A 146 7.61 6.67 -22.88
N ALA A 147 7.32 7.22 -21.69
CA ALA A 147 7.15 8.65 -21.47
C ALA A 147 7.84 9.07 -20.15
N GLN A 148 8.36 10.30 -20.13
CA GLN A 148 9.01 10.86 -18.95
C GLN A 148 8.02 11.73 -18.17
N ALA A 149 7.71 11.33 -16.93
CA ALA A 149 6.96 12.12 -15.96
C ALA A 149 7.88 13.08 -15.18
N ASN A 150 7.28 14.10 -14.57
CA ASN A 150 7.99 15.11 -13.79
C ASN A 150 8.21 14.69 -12.34
N GLY A 151 8.87 13.57 -12.09
CA GLY A 151 9.19 13.07 -10.75
C GLY A 151 9.13 11.56 -10.65
N GLU A 152 9.52 10.99 -9.52
CA GLU A 152 9.45 9.56 -9.24
C GLU A 152 7.99 9.08 -9.31
N LEU A 153 7.77 7.89 -9.89
CA LEU A 153 6.49 7.20 -9.92
C LEU A 153 6.53 6.12 -8.84
N LEU A 154 5.73 6.30 -7.77
CA LEU A 154 5.73 5.41 -6.60
C LEU A 154 4.40 4.67 -6.41
N SER A 155 3.34 5.06 -7.14
CA SER A 155 2.02 4.43 -7.10
C SER A 155 1.59 3.95 -8.48
N ALA A 156 0.67 2.98 -8.51
CA ALA A 156 0.21 2.37 -9.74
C ALA A 156 -0.44 3.39 -10.69
N PRO A 157 -0.10 3.39 -12.00
CA PRO A 157 -0.78 4.18 -13.01
C PRO A 157 -2.28 3.87 -13.05
N THR A 158 -3.12 4.89 -13.20
CA THR A 158 -4.57 4.72 -13.35
C THR A 158 -4.97 4.92 -14.80
N VAL A 159 -5.62 3.93 -15.39
CA VAL A 159 -6.07 3.99 -16.79
C VAL A 159 -7.58 4.25 -16.86
N ALA A 160 -7.94 5.34 -17.53
CA ALA A 160 -9.31 5.75 -17.75
C ALA A 160 -9.53 6.10 -19.21
N GLU A 161 -10.33 5.29 -19.90
CA GLU A 161 -10.60 5.46 -21.34
C GLU A 161 -9.32 5.57 -22.18
N ASP A 162 -9.00 6.76 -22.69
CA ASP A 162 -7.86 7.08 -23.54
C ASP A 162 -6.66 7.72 -22.80
N VAL A 163 -6.76 7.84 -21.47
CA VAL A 163 -5.73 8.46 -20.62
C VAL A 163 -5.17 7.45 -19.63
N VAL A 164 -3.85 7.40 -19.51
CA VAL A 164 -3.15 6.84 -18.34
C VAL A 164 -2.60 7.99 -17.51
N ALA A 165 -2.99 8.03 -16.23
CA ALA A 165 -2.61 9.07 -15.31
C ALA A 165 -1.66 8.54 -14.23
N VAL A 166 -0.66 9.32 -13.85
CA VAL A 166 0.33 9.00 -12.83
C VAL A 166 0.51 10.15 -11.86
N ASN A 167 0.66 9.82 -10.57
CA ASN A 167 1.03 10.76 -9.54
C ASN A 167 2.53 10.67 -9.27
N THR A 168 3.17 11.82 -9.09
CA THR A 168 4.63 11.89 -8.91
C THR A 168 4.99 12.36 -7.51
N ALA A 169 6.14 11.92 -7.01
CA ALA A 169 6.67 12.36 -5.72
C ALA A 169 7.05 13.87 -5.68
N LYS A 170 6.93 14.58 -6.80
CA LYS A 170 7.09 16.04 -6.89
C LYS A 170 5.77 16.82 -6.86
N GLY A 171 4.64 16.14 -6.56
CA GLY A 171 3.33 16.77 -6.47
C GLY A 171 2.68 17.04 -7.84
N ALA A 172 3.20 16.50 -8.93
CA ALA A 172 2.58 16.58 -10.24
C ALA A 172 1.71 15.33 -10.49
N PHE A 173 0.46 15.53 -10.88
CA PHE A 173 -0.43 14.50 -11.39
C PHE A 173 -0.55 14.70 -12.91
N GLU A 174 -0.11 13.72 -13.70
CA GLU A 174 0.08 13.88 -15.14
C GLU A 174 -0.71 12.84 -15.93
N GLY A 175 -1.39 13.30 -16.97
CA GLY A 175 -2.12 12.46 -17.93
C GLY A 175 -1.38 12.28 -19.22
N PHE A 176 -1.30 11.05 -19.70
CA PHE A 176 -0.69 10.67 -20.97
C PHE A 176 -1.70 9.92 -21.84
N ASN A 177 -1.59 10.09 -23.15
CA ASN A 177 -2.39 9.30 -24.08
C ASN A 177 -2.03 7.81 -23.94
N VAL A 178 -3.01 6.96 -23.76
CA VAL A 178 -2.84 5.53 -23.48
C VAL A 178 -2.19 4.76 -24.64
N ASP A 179 -2.33 5.24 -25.87
CA ASP A 179 -1.84 4.57 -27.08
C ASP A 179 -0.48 5.08 -27.55
N SER A 180 -0.18 6.37 -27.35
CA SER A 180 1.06 7.00 -27.84
C SER A 180 2.07 7.37 -26.76
N GLY A 181 1.66 7.48 -25.49
CA GLY A 181 2.49 8.00 -24.41
C GLY A 181 2.69 9.52 -24.47
N GLU A 182 1.99 10.24 -25.36
CA GLU A 182 2.05 11.70 -25.42
C GLU A 182 1.45 12.32 -24.18
N LYS A 183 2.17 13.27 -23.55
CA LYS A 183 1.67 14.00 -22.37
C LYS A 183 0.54 14.94 -22.80
N LEU A 184 -0.63 14.77 -22.20
CA LEU A 184 -1.84 15.54 -22.48
C LEU A 184 -1.98 16.75 -21.58
N TRP A 185 -1.71 16.58 -20.28
CA TRP A 185 -1.88 17.61 -19.27
C TRP A 185 -1.05 17.32 -18.02
N THR A 186 -0.88 18.34 -17.20
CA THR A 186 -0.30 18.28 -15.86
C THR A 186 -1.17 19.08 -14.90
N TYR A 187 -1.49 18.50 -13.75
CA TYR A 187 -2.01 19.17 -12.56
C TYR A 187 -0.92 19.21 -11.51
N GLU A 188 -0.68 20.36 -10.89
CA GLU A 188 0.34 20.53 -9.84
C GLU A 188 -0.32 20.79 -8.49
N SER A 189 -0.02 19.97 -7.49
CA SER A 189 -0.38 20.20 -6.08
C SER A 189 0.74 20.88 -5.32
N GLN A 190 0.42 21.43 -4.15
CA GLN A 190 1.44 21.97 -3.25
C GLN A 190 2.25 20.83 -2.64
N LEU A 191 3.57 20.96 -2.65
CA LEU A 191 4.46 19.99 -2.02
C LEU A 191 4.97 20.56 -0.69
N PRO A 192 4.67 19.93 0.46
CA PRO A 192 5.24 20.28 1.75
C PRO A 192 6.76 20.06 1.79
N ASN A 193 7.44 20.69 2.78
CA ASN A 193 8.89 20.50 2.95
C ASN A 193 9.26 19.07 3.39
N LEU A 194 8.34 18.36 4.04
CA LEU A 194 8.48 16.99 4.49
C LEU A 194 7.21 16.20 4.15
N THR A 195 7.38 15.07 3.49
CA THR A 195 6.32 14.15 3.07
C THR A 195 6.74 12.72 3.39
N LEU A 196 5.80 11.80 3.47
CA LEU A 196 6.09 10.37 3.42
C LEU A 196 6.69 10.01 2.06
N ARG A 197 7.40 8.88 1.99
CA ARG A 197 7.80 8.30 0.71
C ARG A 197 6.65 7.46 0.16
N GLY A 198 5.70 8.12 -0.46
CA GLY A 198 4.53 7.51 -1.05
C GLY A 198 3.84 8.47 -2.02
N THR A 199 2.91 7.98 -2.79
CA THR A 199 1.98 8.77 -3.60
C THR A 199 0.68 7.99 -3.76
N SER A 200 -0.45 8.69 -3.78
CA SER A 200 -1.75 8.10 -4.07
C SER A 200 -1.83 7.65 -5.53
N SER A 201 -2.33 6.45 -5.79
CA SER A 201 -2.96 6.15 -7.08
C SER A 201 -4.28 6.94 -7.18
N ALA A 202 -4.78 7.17 -8.40
CA ALA A 202 -6.06 7.83 -8.55
C ALA A 202 -7.20 6.80 -8.72
N ALA A 203 -8.38 7.11 -8.15
CA ALA A 203 -9.63 6.50 -8.57
C ALA A 203 -10.21 7.29 -9.74
N TYR A 204 -10.97 6.65 -10.63
CA TYR A 204 -11.64 7.33 -11.74
C TYR A 204 -13.13 7.06 -11.71
N GLU A 205 -13.91 8.14 -11.76
CA GLU A 205 -15.37 8.09 -11.82
C GLU A 205 -15.91 9.35 -12.50
N ALA A 206 -16.94 9.20 -13.31
CA ALA A 206 -17.72 10.28 -13.93
C ALA A 206 -16.88 11.37 -14.64
N GLY A 207 -15.77 11.00 -15.28
CA GLY A 207 -14.90 11.91 -16.05
C GLY A 207 -13.84 12.62 -15.23
N GLY A 208 -13.68 12.30 -13.94
CA GLY A 208 -12.68 12.85 -13.03
C GLY A 208 -11.77 11.79 -12.42
N PHE A 209 -10.50 12.13 -12.27
CA PHE A 209 -9.55 11.39 -11.45
C PHE A 209 -9.57 11.96 -10.02
N PHE A 210 -9.80 11.12 -9.05
CA PHE A 210 -9.77 11.44 -7.63
C PHE A 210 -8.40 11.00 -7.10
N VAL A 211 -7.58 11.93 -6.65
CA VAL A 211 -6.21 11.67 -6.25
C VAL A 211 -5.88 12.32 -4.92
N GLY A 212 -5.20 11.58 -4.05
CA GLY A 212 -4.63 12.13 -2.82
C GLY A 212 -3.36 12.94 -3.10
N THR A 213 -3.13 13.97 -2.29
CA THR A 213 -1.97 14.85 -2.42
C THR A 213 -1.15 14.87 -1.14
N ALA A 214 0.14 15.17 -1.25
CA ALA A 214 1.07 15.23 -0.13
C ALA A 214 0.77 16.37 0.87
N ASP A 215 -0.04 17.36 0.50
CA ASP A 215 -0.49 18.43 1.40
C ASP A 215 -1.81 18.10 2.14
N GLY A 216 -2.21 16.82 2.14
CA GLY A 216 -3.34 16.32 2.93
C GLY A 216 -4.71 16.59 2.33
N LYS A 217 -4.80 16.72 1.00
CA LYS A 217 -6.05 16.95 0.29
C LYS A 217 -6.42 15.77 -0.61
N VAL A 218 -7.66 15.78 -1.07
CA VAL A 218 -8.10 15.09 -2.28
C VAL A 218 -8.37 16.14 -3.34
N ALA A 219 -7.81 15.92 -4.54
CA ALA A 219 -8.11 16.70 -5.72
C ALA A 219 -8.91 15.85 -6.71
N VAL A 220 -9.86 16.48 -7.40
CA VAL A 220 -10.55 15.87 -8.54
C VAL A 220 -10.09 16.58 -9.81
N VAL A 221 -9.39 15.83 -10.63
CA VAL A 221 -8.77 16.34 -11.86
C VAL A 221 -9.58 15.85 -13.06
N VAL A 222 -10.08 16.78 -13.87
CA VAL A 222 -10.87 16.49 -15.06
C VAL A 222 -10.01 15.79 -16.11
N LYS A 223 -10.40 14.59 -16.52
CA LYS A 223 -9.67 13.72 -17.43
C LYS A 223 -9.22 14.42 -18.72
N ASN A 224 -10.08 15.24 -19.29
CA ASN A 224 -9.87 15.79 -20.63
C ASN A 224 -8.86 16.95 -20.70
N ASN A 225 -8.63 17.66 -19.60
CA ASN A 225 -7.83 18.90 -19.62
C ASN A 225 -6.91 19.08 -18.41
N GLY A 226 -6.94 18.18 -17.42
CA GLY A 226 -6.10 18.27 -16.22
C GLY A 226 -6.48 19.39 -15.24
N GLN A 227 -7.62 20.05 -15.43
CA GLN A 227 -8.07 21.09 -14.50
C GLN A 227 -8.69 20.47 -13.25
N ALA A 228 -8.41 21.05 -12.07
CA ALA A 228 -9.08 20.65 -10.85
C ALA A 228 -10.57 21.09 -10.90
N ALA A 229 -11.47 20.13 -10.71
CA ALA A 229 -12.90 20.42 -10.52
C ALA A 229 -13.17 20.91 -9.10
N TRP A 230 -12.52 20.29 -8.12
CA TRP A 230 -12.50 20.72 -6.71
C TRP A 230 -11.30 20.11 -6.00
N GLU A 231 -10.90 20.74 -4.88
CA GLU A 231 -9.92 20.24 -3.92
C GLU A 231 -10.52 20.35 -2.52
N GLN A 232 -10.34 19.31 -1.70
CA GLN A 232 -10.85 19.29 -0.33
C GLN A 232 -9.80 18.76 0.64
N PRO A 233 -9.43 19.51 1.69
CA PRO A 233 -8.61 18.99 2.76
C PRO A 233 -9.27 17.80 3.47
N VAL A 234 -8.53 16.70 3.63
CA VAL A 234 -8.90 15.54 4.44
C VAL A 234 -8.62 15.86 5.90
N PHE A 235 -7.50 16.51 6.13
CA PHE A 235 -7.04 16.95 7.44
C PHE A 235 -6.30 18.29 7.30
N SER A 236 -6.48 19.18 8.28
CA SER A 236 -5.71 20.41 8.39
C SER A 236 -4.66 20.22 9.47
N PRO A 237 -3.38 20.02 9.10
CA PRO A 237 -2.33 19.73 10.06
C PRO A 237 -2.13 20.89 11.03
N SER A 238 -2.09 20.58 12.32
CA SER A 238 -1.80 21.52 13.39
C SER A 238 -0.68 20.95 14.24
N GLY A 239 0.47 21.60 14.26
CA GLY A 239 1.61 21.12 15.06
C GLY A 239 2.74 22.12 15.13
N GLY A 240 3.62 21.93 16.12
CA GLY A 240 4.77 22.80 16.38
C GLY A 240 5.99 22.54 15.50
N ASN A 241 6.04 21.42 14.81
CA ASN A 241 7.16 21.02 13.95
C ASN A 241 6.68 20.37 12.64
N GLU A 242 7.58 20.18 11.68
CA GLU A 242 7.28 19.61 10.35
C GLU A 242 6.73 18.18 10.45
N PHE A 243 7.23 17.33 11.35
CA PHE A 243 6.76 15.94 11.51
C PHE A 243 5.28 15.88 11.91
N THR A 244 4.87 16.74 12.85
CA THR A 244 3.45 16.78 13.28
C THR A 244 2.52 17.43 12.25
N ARG A 245 3.09 18.03 11.20
CA ARG A 245 2.35 18.63 10.09
C ARG A 245 2.25 17.76 8.85
N MET A 246 2.98 16.63 8.79
CA MET A 246 2.79 15.68 7.70
C MET A 246 1.35 15.18 7.71
N ALA A 247 0.70 15.23 6.57
CA ALA A 247 -0.72 14.86 6.43
C ALA A 247 -1.00 14.17 5.09
N ASP A 248 0.00 13.47 4.58
CA ASP A 248 -0.05 12.83 3.26
C ASP A 248 -1.29 11.96 3.07
N VAL A 249 -1.89 12.04 1.90
CA VAL A 249 -2.95 11.14 1.43
C VAL A 249 -2.35 10.24 0.36
N ASP A 250 -1.79 9.10 0.79
CA ASP A 250 -1.08 8.17 -0.10
C ASP A 250 -1.97 7.03 -0.60
N MET A 251 -3.10 6.78 0.05
CA MET A 251 -4.04 5.77 -0.39
C MET A 251 -4.80 6.19 -1.64
N THR A 252 -5.25 5.22 -2.42
CA THR A 252 -6.21 5.44 -3.50
C THR A 252 -7.58 5.80 -2.92
N PRO A 253 -8.19 6.95 -3.29
CA PRO A 253 -9.52 7.30 -2.83
C PRO A 253 -10.55 6.22 -3.17
N LEU A 254 -11.28 5.71 -2.17
CA LEU A 254 -12.26 4.64 -2.34
C LEU A 254 -13.63 5.24 -2.67
N ILE A 255 -14.16 4.94 -3.85
CA ILE A 255 -15.46 5.42 -4.31
C ILE A 255 -16.52 4.32 -4.15
N LEU A 256 -17.58 4.60 -3.38
CA LEU A 256 -18.71 3.69 -3.17
C LEU A 256 -20.03 4.43 -3.38
N GLY A 257 -20.58 4.34 -4.57
CA GLY A 257 -21.77 5.08 -4.99
C GLY A 257 -21.54 6.59 -5.05
N GLU A 258 -22.27 7.37 -4.29
CA GLU A 258 -22.12 8.83 -4.26
C GLU A 258 -21.14 9.33 -3.20
N ASN A 259 -20.43 8.42 -2.51
CA ASN A 259 -19.50 8.73 -1.44
C ASN A 259 -18.06 8.37 -1.81
N LEU A 260 -17.14 9.21 -1.37
CA LEU A 260 -15.71 9.04 -1.41
C LEU A 260 -15.21 8.82 0.02
N TYR A 261 -14.31 7.86 0.21
CA TYR A 261 -13.67 7.56 1.50
C TYR A 261 -12.16 7.68 1.36
N VAL A 262 -11.54 8.39 2.29
CA VAL A 262 -10.10 8.67 2.29
C VAL A 262 -9.57 8.77 3.70
N ALA A 263 -8.40 8.21 3.95
CA ALA A 263 -7.62 8.44 5.17
C ALA A 263 -6.34 9.22 4.85
N SER A 264 -5.82 9.95 5.84
CA SER A 264 -4.54 10.63 5.76
C SER A 264 -3.63 10.22 6.92
N TYR A 265 -2.33 10.24 6.68
CA TYR A 265 -1.33 10.08 7.73
C TYR A 265 -1.46 11.22 8.74
N ASN A 266 -1.23 10.96 10.04
CA ASN A 266 -1.44 11.88 11.18
C ASN A 266 -2.84 12.51 11.24
N GLY A 267 -3.81 12.05 10.46
CA GLY A 267 -5.05 12.76 10.21
C GLY A 267 -6.30 11.96 10.52
N ASN A 268 -7.22 12.00 9.57
CA ASN A 268 -8.57 11.48 9.71
C ASN A 268 -8.92 10.49 8.59
N LEU A 269 -9.81 9.56 8.90
CA LEU A 269 -10.66 8.90 7.91
C LEU A 269 -11.89 9.78 7.69
N VAL A 270 -12.18 10.12 6.45
CA VAL A 270 -13.32 10.96 6.08
C VAL A 270 -14.20 10.28 5.04
N SER A 271 -15.50 10.58 5.09
CA SER A 271 -16.42 10.36 4.00
C SER A 271 -16.80 11.71 3.41
N MET A 272 -16.77 11.80 2.09
CA MET A 272 -17.12 13.00 1.32
C MET A 272 -18.18 12.68 0.29
N GLU A 273 -19.00 13.67 -0.06
CA GLU A 273 -19.88 13.62 -1.21
C GLU A 273 -19.04 13.70 -2.50
N LEU A 274 -19.19 12.72 -3.38
CA LEU A 274 -18.35 12.55 -4.58
C LEU A 274 -18.34 13.79 -5.49
N ARG A 275 -19.47 14.46 -5.67
CA ARG A 275 -19.61 15.56 -6.62
C ARG A 275 -19.05 16.89 -6.13
N SER A 276 -19.12 17.14 -4.83
CA SER A 276 -18.80 18.46 -4.25
C SER A 276 -17.60 18.46 -3.33
N GLY A 277 -17.11 17.29 -2.92
CA GLY A 277 -16.07 17.15 -1.89
C GLY A 277 -16.55 17.51 -0.48
N ARG A 278 -17.85 17.80 -0.29
CA ARG A 278 -18.39 18.15 1.04
C ARG A 278 -18.21 16.97 2.00
N ILE A 279 -17.55 17.21 3.14
CA ILE A 279 -17.35 16.20 4.18
C ILE A 279 -18.72 15.84 4.80
N ILE A 280 -19.04 14.54 4.79
CA ILE A 280 -20.25 13.97 5.41
C ILE A 280 -19.95 13.63 6.87
N TRP A 281 -18.84 12.95 7.11
CA TRP A 281 -18.32 12.66 8.44
C TRP A 281 -16.80 12.58 8.43
N SER A 282 -16.19 12.78 9.60
CA SER A 282 -14.74 12.69 9.82
C SER A 282 -14.46 12.01 11.15
N ARG A 283 -13.49 11.11 11.20
CA ARG A 283 -13.05 10.38 12.40
C ARG A 283 -11.53 10.33 12.44
N LYS A 284 -10.98 10.39 13.65
CA LYS A 284 -9.53 10.38 13.85
C LYS A 284 -8.98 8.95 13.67
N TYR A 285 -8.39 8.70 12.52
CA TYR A 285 -7.61 7.50 12.21
C TYR A 285 -6.43 7.93 11.34
N SER A 286 -5.20 7.62 11.77
CA SER A 286 -3.98 7.86 11.00
C SER A 286 -3.68 6.63 10.14
N SER A 287 -3.68 6.78 8.84
CA SER A 287 -3.33 5.69 7.93
C SER A 287 -2.85 6.23 6.58
N PHE A 288 -1.91 5.51 6.00
CA PHE A 288 -1.48 5.65 4.60
C PHE A 288 -1.86 4.40 3.77
N ASN A 289 -2.40 3.38 4.43
CA ASN A 289 -2.80 2.12 3.80
C ASN A 289 -4.13 2.26 3.03
N GLU A 290 -4.27 1.45 1.98
CA GLU A 290 -5.52 1.32 1.23
C GLU A 290 -6.66 0.83 2.15
N LEU A 291 -7.87 1.34 1.91
CA LEU A 291 -9.08 0.84 2.57
C LEU A 291 -9.58 -0.43 1.89
N ALA A 292 -10.02 -1.40 2.70
CA ALA A 292 -10.85 -2.49 2.22
C ALA A 292 -12.33 -2.23 2.57
N GLU A 293 -13.25 -2.85 1.80
CA GLU A 293 -14.67 -2.69 2.05
C GLU A 293 -15.43 -4.00 1.88
N ALA A 294 -16.48 -4.18 2.66
CA ALA A 294 -17.47 -5.20 2.43
C ALA A 294 -18.84 -4.81 3.03
N GLY A 295 -19.83 -4.69 2.17
CA GLY A 295 -21.18 -4.31 2.57
C GLY A 295 -21.25 -2.91 3.17
N LEU A 296 -21.53 -2.80 4.46
CA LEU A 296 -21.57 -1.52 5.19
C LEU A 296 -20.30 -1.23 6.00
N SER A 297 -19.31 -2.10 5.97
CA SER A 297 -18.06 -1.94 6.72
C SER A 297 -16.93 -1.47 5.84
N LEU A 298 -16.14 -0.53 6.36
CA LEU A 298 -14.80 -0.22 5.90
C LEU A 298 -13.80 -0.84 6.86
N TYR A 299 -12.70 -1.31 6.32
CA TYR A 299 -11.58 -1.86 7.09
C TYR A 299 -10.34 -1.04 6.83
N LEU A 300 -9.65 -0.69 7.90
CA LEU A 300 -8.50 0.19 7.92
C LEU A 300 -7.41 -0.44 8.78
N VAL A 301 -6.17 -0.37 8.31
CA VAL A 301 -4.97 -0.67 9.08
C VAL A 301 -4.27 0.66 9.34
N ASP A 302 -4.08 1.02 10.63
CA ASP A 302 -3.42 2.27 10.99
C ASP A 302 -1.88 2.17 10.93
N ASP A 303 -1.20 3.30 11.12
CA ASP A 303 0.25 3.44 11.12
C ASP A 303 0.97 2.68 12.26
N HIS A 304 0.22 2.11 13.22
CA HIS A 304 0.70 1.24 14.29
C HIS A 304 0.26 -0.22 14.11
N SER A 305 -0.18 -0.60 12.91
CA SER A 305 -0.64 -1.97 12.60
C SER A 305 -1.86 -2.42 13.41
N ARG A 306 -2.71 -1.50 13.86
CA ARG A 306 -4.02 -1.83 14.43
C ARG A 306 -5.06 -1.91 13.32
N ILE A 307 -5.93 -2.89 13.41
CA ILE A 307 -6.96 -3.14 12.42
C ILE A 307 -8.30 -2.66 12.98
N TYR A 308 -9.05 -1.92 12.18
CA TYR A 308 -10.36 -1.39 12.54
C TYR A 308 -11.42 -1.79 11.52
N SER A 309 -12.61 -2.08 12.01
CA SER A 309 -13.84 -2.09 11.22
C SER A 309 -14.70 -0.91 11.62
N VAL A 310 -15.13 -0.12 10.64
CA VAL A 310 -15.98 1.04 10.87
C VAL A 310 -17.21 1.02 9.95
N ASP A 311 -18.35 1.50 10.47
CA ASP A 311 -19.57 1.66 9.66
C ASP A 311 -19.38 2.82 8.67
N ARG A 312 -19.42 2.54 7.38
CA ARG A 312 -19.17 3.54 6.31
C ARG A 312 -20.19 4.69 6.29
N ARG A 313 -21.37 4.54 6.90
CA ARG A 313 -22.42 5.55 6.91
C ARG A 313 -22.13 6.71 7.87
N ASN A 314 -21.38 6.45 8.94
CA ASN A 314 -21.14 7.42 10.03
C ASN A 314 -19.73 7.39 10.62
N GLY A 315 -18.88 6.43 10.18
CA GLY A 315 -17.51 6.24 10.63
C GLY A 315 -17.38 5.74 12.07
N LEU A 316 -18.45 5.16 12.66
CA LEU A 316 -18.36 4.58 14.00
C LEU A 316 -17.66 3.23 13.98
N GLU A 317 -16.75 3.02 14.92
CA GLU A 317 -16.05 1.76 15.12
C GLU A 317 -17.05 0.65 15.45
N LEU A 318 -16.92 -0.47 14.74
CA LEU A 318 -17.67 -1.70 15.00
C LEU A 318 -16.84 -2.65 15.86
N TRP A 319 -15.56 -2.78 15.53
CA TRP A 319 -14.55 -3.49 16.30
C TRP A 319 -13.15 -3.00 15.95
N SER A 320 -12.17 -3.29 16.82
CA SER A 320 -10.75 -3.09 16.56
C SER A 320 -9.92 -4.25 17.10
N ASN A 321 -8.78 -4.50 16.46
CA ASN A 321 -7.81 -5.52 16.88
C ASN A 321 -6.40 -4.92 16.90
N SER A 322 -5.69 -5.10 18.01
CA SER A 322 -4.31 -4.66 18.23
C SER A 322 -3.34 -5.81 18.55
N THR A 323 -3.73 -7.06 18.34
CA THR A 323 -2.87 -8.22 18.63
C THR A 323 -1.64 -8.30 17.72
N LEU A 324 -1.70 -7.64 16.56
CA LEU A 324 -0.62 -7.55 15.58
C LEU A 324 0.04 -6.17 15.55
N LYS A 325 -0.05 -5.40 16.65
CA LYS A 325 0.48 -4.04 16.74
C LYS A 325 1.98 -3.98 16.41
N ASN A 326 2.38 -2.95 15.65
CA ASN A 326 3.76 -2.67 15.22
C ASN A 326 4.41 -3.77 14.36
N ARG A 327 3.61 -4.64 13.71
CA ARG A 327 4.11 -5.68 12.80
C ARG A 327 4.20 -5.23 11.34
N GLU A 328 4.17 -3.93 11.07
CA GLU A 328 4.20 -3.34 9.71
C GLU A 328 3.16 -3.99 8.78
N LEU A 329 1.92 -4.08 9.25
CA LEU A 329 0.87 -4.73 8.47
C LEU A 329 0.64 -4.02 7.15
N THR A 330 0.45 -4.81 6.10
CA THR A 330 -0.03 -4.31 4.82
C THR A 330 -1.47 -3.79 4.93
N ALA A 331 -1.95 -3.07 3.93
CA ALA A 331 -3.37 -2.85 3.79
C ALA A 331 -4.13 -4.18 3.75
N ALA A 332 -5.35 -4.18 4.29
CA ALA A 332 -6.21 -5.36 4.30
C ALA A 332 -6.83 -5.61 2.93
N ALA A 333 -7.03 -6.88 2.57
CA ALA A 333 -7.91 -7.28 1.47
C ALA A 333 -9.04 -8.17 2.02
N VAL A 334 -10.16 -8.24 1.30
CA VAL A 334 -11.32 -9.05 1.69
C VAL A 334 -11.34 -10.32 0.86
N VAL A 335 -11.40 -11.47 1.53
CA VAL A 335 -11.64 -12.78 0.91
C VAL A 335 -12.75 -13.50 1.69
N GLU A 336 -13.85 -13.83 1.03
CA GLU A 336 -15.01 -14.47 1.66
C GLU A 336 -15.48 -13.75 2.96
N GLY A 337 -15.46 -14.45 4.09
CA GLY A 337 -15.80 -13.94 5.44
C GLY A 337 -14.65 -13.27 6.17
N TYR A 338 -13.47 -13.13 5.58
CA TYR A 338 -12.23 -12.76 6.25
C TYR A 338 -11.59 -11.51 5.66
N LEU A 339 -10.78 -10.85 6.50
CA LEU A 339 -9.73 -9.93 6.05
C LEU A 339 -8.42 -10.70 6.00
N VAL A 340 -7.58 -10.32 5.05
CA VAL A 340 -6.23 -10.84 4.94
C VAL A 340 -5.24 -9.68 4.95
N VAL A 341 -4.21 -9.77 5.79
CA VAL A 341 -3.11 -8.80 5.91
C VAL A 341 -1.78 -9.53 5.97
N GLY A 342 -0.75 -8.96 5.35
CA GLY A 342 0.62 -9.42 5.46
C GLY A 342 1.37 -8.71 6.57
N ASP A 343 2.48 -9.28 7.07
CA ASP A 343 3.33 -8.66 8.07
C ASP A 343 4.83 -8.68 7.72
N LEU A 344 5.64 -8.03 8.56
CA LEU A 344 7.09 -7.86 8.39
C LEU A 344 7.89 -9.17 8.43
N GLU A 345 7.34 -10.25 9.02
CA GLU A 345 7.97 -11.59 9.05
C GLU A 345 7.42 -12.52 7.96
N GLY A 346 6.63 -11.98 7.02
CA GLY A 346 6.09 -12.70 5.87
C GLY A 346 4.93 -13.61 6.18
N TYR A 347 4.27 -13.41 7.31
CA TYR A 347 3.01 -14.08 7.59
C TYR A 347 1.85 -13.37 6.91
N LEU A 348 0.92 -14.17 6.42
CA LEU A 348 -0.39 -13.76 5.97
C LEU A 348 -1.39 -14.16 7.07
N HIS A 349 -2.04 -13.17 7.68
CA HIS A 349 -3.01 -13.37 8.76
C HIS A 349 -4.41 -13.25 8.24
N PHE A 350 -5.30 -14.14 8.71
CA PHE A 350 -6.72 -14.15 8.39
C PHE A 350 -7.52 -13.70 9.61
N ILE A 351 -8.33 -12.68 9.44
CA ILE A 351 -9.09 -12.03 10.50
C ILE A 351 -10.59 -12.19 10.18
N ASP A 352 -11.37 -12.71 11.14
CA ASP A 352 -12.82 -12.78 11.00
C ASP A 352 -13.42 -11.38 10.94
N ARG A 353 -14.14 -11.07 9.87
CA ARG A 353 -14.72 -9.74 9.66
C ARG A 353 -15.81 -9.37 10.63
N SER A 354 -16.42 -10.35 11.29
CA SER A 354 -17.54 -10.11 12.21
C SER A 354 -17.10 -9.58 13.56
N ASN A 355 -15.92 -9.99 14.04
CA ASN A 355 -15.45 -9.68 15.41
C ASN A 355 -13.99 -9.21 15.48
N GLY A 356 -13.21 -9.36 14.41
CA GLY A 356 -11.82 -8.95 14.34
C GLY A 356 -10.82 -9.97 14.89
N ASP A 357 -11.22 -11.19 15.21
CA ASP A 357 -10.31 -12.22 15.75
C ASP A 357 -9.40 -12.78 14.65
N VAL A 358 -8.13 -13.06 14.99
CA VAL A 358 -7.19 -13.75 14.12
C VAL A 358 -7.51 -15.23 14.12
N VAL A 359 -7.97 -15.76 13.00
CA VAL A 359 -8.51 -17.13 12.86
C VAL A 359 -7.70 -18.04 11.95
N GLY A 360 -6.65 -17.53 11.30
CA GLY A 360 -5.74 -18.29 10.45
C GLY A 360 -4.44 -17.56 10.22
N ARG A 361 -3.40 -18.31 9.87
CA ARG A 361 -2.08 -17.77 9.58
C ARG A 361 -1.27 -18.73 8.72
N ILE A 362 -0.52 -18.20 7.76
CA ILE A 362 0.47 -18.95 6.99
C ILE A 362 1.69 -18.07 6.74
N GLN A 363 2.88 -18.61 6.87
CA GLN A 363 4.09 -17.90 6.46
C GLN A 363 4.35 -18.16 4.96
N VAL A 364 4.37 -17.09 4.18
CA VAL A 364 4.64 -17.14 2.73
C VAL A 364 6.14 -17.02 2.45
N ASP A 365 6.80 -16.16 3.22
CA ASP A 365 8.23 -15.87 3.08
C ASP A 365 8.80 -15.46 4.44
N SER A 366 10.12 -15.41 4.60
CA SER A 366 10.78 -14.91 5.82
C SER A 366 11.15 -13.42 5.73
N GLU A 367 11.15 -12.83 4.53
CA GLU A 367 11.64 -11.45 4.28
C GLU A 367 10.54 -10.38 4.40
N GLY A 368 9.33 -10.77 4.76
CA GLY A 368 8.21 -9.86 4.95
C GLY A 368 7.34 -9.63 3.72
N LEU A 369 6.08 -9.25 3.98
CA LEU A 369 5.11 -8.80 2.98
C LEU A 369 4.97 -7.29 3.11
N TYR A 370 4.89 -6.57 1.98
CA TYR A 370 4.88 -5.11 1.97
C TYR A 370 3.69 -4.51 1.21
N ALA A 371 3.15 -5.23 0.23
CA ALA A 371 2.05 -4.76 -0.58
C ALA A 371 0.73 -5.40 -0.15
N GLN A 372 -0.37 -4.67 -0.35
CA GLN A 372 -1.72 -5.20 -0.13
C GLN A 372 -1.92 -6.50 -0.91
N PRO A 373 -2.36 -7.59 -0.28
CA PRO A 373 -2.73 -8.81 -0.99
C PRO A 373 -3.80 -8.52 -2.06
N LEU A 374 -3.62 -9.08 -3.25
CA LEU A 374 -4.64 -9.00 -4.31
C LEU A 374 -5.56 -10.22 -4.21
N VAL A 375 -6.84 -9.99 -4.05
CA VAL A 375 -7.85 -11.06 -4.07
C VAL A 375 -8.60 -11.05 -5.38
N VAL A 376 -8.60 -12.17 -6.08
CA VAL A 376 -9.38 -12.41 -7.29
C VAL A 376 -10.11 -13.75 -7.12
N ASP A 377 -11.42 -13.71 -7.09
CA ASP A 377 -12.27 -14.83 -6.74
C ASP A 377 -11.91 -15.40 -5.34
N ASP A 378 -11.45 -16.64 -5.27
CA ASP A 378 -11.02 -17.34 -4.05
C ASP A 378 -9.50 -17.40 -3.88
N LYS A 379 -8.74 -16.78 -4.78
CA LYS A 379 -7.27 -16.76 -4.78
C LYS A 379 -6.74 -15.46 -4.19
N ILE A 380 -5.70 -15.59 -3.38
CA ILE A 380 -4.98 -14.48 -2.75
C ILE A 380 -3.57 -14.44 -3.32
N TYR A 381 -3.25 -13.40 -4.07
CA TYR A 381 -1.94 -13.19 -4.68
C TYR A 381 -1.13 -12.27 -3.78
N VAL A 382 0.06 -12.69 -3.41
CA VAL A 382 0.97 -11.92 -2.55
C VAL A 382 2.36 -11.83 -3.18
N GLN A 383 3.03 -10.72 -2.92
CA GLN A 383 4.42 -10.48 -3.29
C GLN A 383 5.20 -10.11 -2.03
N SER A 384 6.33 -10.81 -1.81
CA SER A 384 7.21 -10.57 -0.66
C SER A 384 8.36 -9.61 -1.00
N ARG A 385 9.08 -9.19 0.04
CA ARG A 385 10.27 -8.35 -0.10
C ARG A 385 11.42 -9.05 -0.83
N SER A 386 11.49 -10.38 -0.79
CA SER A 386 12.49 -11.19 -1.52
C SER A 386 12.18 -11.35 -3.01
N GLY A 387 10.98 -10.93 -3.46
CA GLY A 387 10.50 -11.16 -4.84
C GLY A 387 9.75 -12.48 -5.01
N LYS A 388 9.45 -13.19 -3.92
CA LYS A 388 8.59 -14.37 -3.97
C LYS A 388 7.15 -13.93 -4.26
N ILE A 389 6.54 -14.58 -5.23
CA ILE A 389 5.12 -14.46 -5.58
C ILE A 389 4.45 -15.75 -5.16
N ALA A 390 3.35 -15.67 -4.43
CA ALA A 390 2.58 -16.84 -4.04
C ALA A 390 1.09 -16.64 -4.28
N ILE A 391 0.41 -17.74 -4.59
CA ILE A 391 -1.05 -17.84 -4.61
C ILE A 391 -1.45 -18.66 -3.41
N VAL A 392 -2.23 -18.07 -2.52
CA VAL A 392 -2.78 -18.70 -1.34
C VAL A 392 -4.26 -18.93 -1.55
N THR A 393 -4.74 -20.10 -1.19
CA THR A 393 -6.16 -20.50 -1.21
C THR A 393 -6.56 -21.00 0.17
N LEU A 394 -7.87 -20.98 0.45
CA LEU A 394 -8.41 -21.53 1.68
C LEU A 394 -8.84 -22.97 1.45
N SER A 395 -8.26 -23.91 2.24
CA SER A 395 -8.73 -25.29 2.20
C SER A 395 -10.09 -25.39 2.88
N LYS A 396 -11.07 -25.97 2.16
CA LYS A 396 -12.35 -26.36 2.75
C LYS A 396 -12.11 -27.58 3.62
N GLN A 397 -12.24 -27.46 4.95
CA GLN A 397 -12.33 -28.68 5.77
C GLN A 397 -13.56 -29.47 5.31
N GLU A 398 -13.32 -30.65 4.72
CA GLU A 398 -14.36 -31.67 4.70
C GLU A 398 -14.67 -32.02 6.15
N THR A 399 -15.84 -31.63 6.61
CA THR A 399 -16.37 -32.10 7.90
C THR A 399 -16.46 -33.64 7.77
N LYS A 400 -15.47 -34.37 8.35
CA LYS A 400 -15.61 -35.80 8.57
C LYS A 400 -16.81 -35.94 9.49
N VAL A 401 -17.97 -36.26 8.92
CA VAL A 401 -19.09 -36.83 9.63
C VAL A 401 -18.57 -38.21 10.09
N GLU A 402 -18.18 -38.33 11.35
CA GLU A 402 -18.02 -39.64 11.97
C GLU A 402 -19.38 -40.30 11.92
N GLU A 403 -19.55 -41.20 10.95
CA GLU A 403 -20.65 -42.19 11.01
C GLU A 403 -20.39 -43.05 12.24
N ASP A 404 -21.07 -42.71 13.33
CA ASP A 404 -21.24 -43.58 14.47
C ASP A 404 -21.96 -44.86 14.01
N THR A 405 -21.19 -45.84 13.56
CA THR A 405 -21.66 -47.19 13.38
C THR A 405 -21.84 -47.86 14.77
N ASN A 406 -22.86 -47.44 15.50
CA ASN A 406 -23.43 -48.28 16.54
C ASN A 406 -24.41 -49.29 15.90
N ALA A 407 -23.83 -50.32 15.33
CA ALA A 407 -24.58 -51.57 15.08
C ALA A 407 -24.54 -52.36 16.38
N SER A 408 -25.59 -52.19 17.19
CA SER A 408 -25.94 -53.09 18.28
C SER A 408 -26.14 -54.51 17.73
N ALA A 409 -25.31 -55.40 18.28
CA ALA A 409 -25.55 -56.84 18.20
C ALA A 409 -26.79 -57.22 19.06
N GLU A 410 -27.69 -57.93 18.48
CA GLU A 410 -28.47 -59.02 19.06
C GLU A 410 -28.38 -60.26 18.19
#